data_7e8647766a91d9091267bbab42566199
#
_entry.id   7e8647766a91d9091267bbab42566199
#
_cell.length_a   1.000
_cell.length_b   1.000
_cell.length_c   1.000
_cell.angle_alpha   90.00
_cell.angle_beta   90.00
_cell.angle_gamma   90.00
#
_symmetry.space_group_name_H-M   'P 1'
#
loop_
_entity.id
_entity.type
_entity.pdbx_description
1 polymer ?
#
loop_
_entity_poly.entity_id
_entity_poly.type
_entity_poly.pdbx_seq_one_letter_code
_entity_poly.pdbx_strand_id
1 'polypeptide(L)'
;MRITGIETTKKGRYALMVDGEFAFSLHRDTFLLCPWLQKGAEVTPERLEALRQEDELRSARERALDLLSAAEQTSGTLRQKLLRWYSEEAVEAAVLRMEELGLINDLDYGRRYAADAVNLRGWPQRRIAMELQKKGVPEEVIEEALADITEETEIETACRLLEGPYRGKLRDRKERDKVKAALQRRGFSYEVIRQAVSRVLENLPEPEEVPETGDGQEELLALIRKKYAKNMADRVGMEKTIAALYRRGYPLEEIKAAMNTILEQEENCRDD
;
A
#
# COMPACT_ATOMS: atom_id res chain seq x y z
N MET A 1 -11.82 -52.91 16.47
CA MET A 1 -11.32 -51.94 17.45
C MET A 1 -12.43 -51.62 18.47
N ARG A 2 -12.08 -51.30 19.68
CA ARG A 2 -13.08 -51.02 20.75
C ARG A 2 -12.79 -49.66 21.42
N ILE A 3 -13.82 -48.84 21.61
CA ILE A 3 -13.70 -47.57 22.34
C ILE A 3 -13.51 -47.87 23.84
N THR A 4 -12.33 -47.55 24.38
CA THR A 4 -11.98 -47.85 25.78
C THR A 4 -12.19 -46.69 26.74
N GLY A 5 -12.20 -45.46 26.24
CA GLY A 5 -12.43 -44.25 27.00
C GLY A 5 -12.78 -43.03 26.17
N ILE A 6 -13.53 -42.12 26.81
CA ILE A 6 -13.83 -40.79 26.26
C ILE A 6 -13.67 -39.80 27.41
N GLU A 7 -12.74 -38.86 27.29
CA GLU A 7 -12.39 -37.93 28.33
C GLU A 7 -12.46 -36.49 27.86
N THR A 8 -12.98 -35.59 28.67
CA THR A 8 -13.00 -34.17 28.34
C THR A 8 -11.62 -33.55 28.56
N THR A 9 -11.07 -32.93 27.52
CA THR A 9 -9.79 -32.23 27.60
C THR A 9 -9.96 -30.83 28.24
N LYS A 10 -8.88 -30.25 28.75
CA LYS A 10 -8.85 -28.87 29.29
C LYS A 10 -9.36 -27.78 28.31
N LYS A 11 -9.35 -28.08 27.01
CA LYS A 11 -9.82 -27.19 25.92
C LYS A 11 -11.28 -27.47 25.51
N GLY A 12 -12.03 -28.28 26.27
CA GLY A 12 -13.42 -28.61 25.98
C GLY A 12 -13.64 -29.59 24.83
N ARG A 13 -12.57 -30.20 24.27
CA ARG A 13 -12.67 -31.30 23.29
C ARG A 13 -12.79 -32.65 24.00
N TYR A 14 -13.24 -33.66 23.29
CA TYR A 14 -13.35 -35.03 23.78
C TYR A 14 -12.23 -35.89 23.25
N ALA A 15 -11.31 -36.33 24.10
CA ALA A 15 -10.26 -37.28 23.76
C ALA A 15 -10.84 -38.70 23.65
N LEU A 16 -10.68 -39.32 22.51
CA LEU A 16 -11.13 -40.68 22.21
C LEU A 16 -9.99 -41.65 22.43
N MET A 17 -10.23 -42.69 23.25
CA MET A 17 -9.32 -43.79 23.48
C MET A 17 -9.87 -45.03 22.79
N VAL A 18 -9.05 -45.70 21.99
CA VAL A 18 -9.39 -46.90 21.23
C VAL A 18 -8.37 -47.98 21.55
N ASP A 19 -8.83 -49.14 21.94
CA ASP A 19 -7.99 -50.29 22.33
C ASP A 19 -6.92 -49.94 23.40
N GLY A 20 -7.20 -48.97 24.26
CA GLY A 20 -6.32 -48.48 25.33
C GLY A 20 -5.39 -47.36 24.98
N GLU A 21 -5.33 -46.95 23.71
CA GLU A 21 -4.47 -45.89 23.25
C GLU A 21 -5.26 -44.63 22.83
N PHE A 22 -4.61 -43.47 22.93
CA PHE A 22 -5.19 -42.22 22.43
C PHE A 22 -5.27 -42.24 20.91
N ALA A 23 -6.47 -42.09 20.38
CA ALA A 23 -6.70 -42.02 18.91
C ALA A 23 -6.65 -40.57 18.44
N PHE A 24 -7.59 -39.72 18.83
CA PHE A 24 -7.65 -38.30 18.52
C PHE A 24 -8.63 -37.56 19.44
N SER A 25 -8.69 -36.23 19.33
CA SER A 25 -9.64 -35.40 20.06
C SER A 25 -10.73 -34.88 19.13
N LEU A 26 -11.98 -35.03 19.57
CA LEU A 26 -13.17 -34.56 18.85
C LEU A 26 -13.64 -33.20 19.33
N HIS A 27 -14.21 -32.42 18.44
CA HIS A 27 -14.99 -31.26 18.81
C HIS A 27 -16.25 -31.67 19.58
N ARG A 28 -16.72 -30.80 20.47
CA ARG A 28 -17.91 -31.06 21.28
C ARG A 28 -19.13 -31.43 20.42
N ASP A 29 -19.37 -30.66 19.38
CA ASP A 29 -20.56 -30.86 18.51
C ASP A 29 -20.47 -32.13 17.70
N THR A 30 -19.25 -32.49 17.22
CA THR A 30 -19.04 -33.78 16.55
C THR A 30 -19.34 -34.94 17.48
N PHE A 31 -18.89 -34.85 18.74
CA PHE A 31 -19.19 -35.85 19.74
C PHE A 31 -20.71 -35.98 20.02
N LEU A 32 -21.41 -34.83 20.16
CA LEU A 32 -22.86 -34.83 20.43
C LEU A 32 -23.71 -35.38 19.28
N LEU A 33 -23.24 -35.23 18.05
CA LEU A 33 -23.89 -35.75 16.85
C LEU A 33 -23.63 -37.24 16.60
N CYS A 34 -22.76 -37.88 17.39
CA CYS A 34 -22.38 -39.28 17.27
C CYS A 34 -22.81 -40.10 18.51
N PRO A 35 -24.14 -40.42 18.70
CA PRO A 35 -24.62 -41.14 19.88
C PRO A 35 -24.03 -42.53 20.05
N TRP A 36 -23.44 -43.10 19.00
CA TRP A 36 -22.76 -44.39 19.00
C TRP A 36 -21.37 -44.33 19.66
N LEU A 37 -20.81 -43.15 19.89
CA LEU A 37 -19.55 -42.95 20.60
C LEU A 37 -19.76 -43.18 22.10
N GLN A 38 -19.66 -44.44 22.51
CA GLN A 38 -19.81 -44.83 23.90
C GLN A 38 -18.67 -45.79 24.31
N LYS A 39 -18.27 -45.71 25.55
CA LYS A 39 -17.28 -46.65 26.12
C LYS A 39 -17.77 -48.09 25.92
N GLY A 40 -16.96 -48.95 25.35
CA GLY A 40 -17.27 -50.34 25.09
C GLY A 40 -17.83 -50.60 23.66
N ALA A 41 -18.16 -49.57 22.90
CA ALA A 41 -18.65 -49.74 21.53
C ALA A 41 -17.56 -50.29 20.60
N GLU A 42 -17.95 -51.16 19.71
CA GLU A 42 -17.07 -51.63 18.61
C GLU A 42 -17.12 -50.67 17.46
N VAL A 43 -15.97 -50.43 16.83
CA VAL A 43 -15.82 -49.52 15.74
C VAL A 43 -14.82 -50.05 14.72
N THR A 44 -15.09 -49.84 13.43
CA THR A 44 -14.16 -50.20 12.37
C THR A 44 -13.15 -49.05 12.12
N PRO A 45 -11.96 -49.35 11.59
CA PRO A 45 -10.98 -48.33 11.21
C PRO A 45 -11.52 -47.28 10.27
N GLU A 46 -12.32 -47.71 9.29
CA GLU A 46 -12.90 -46.83 8.27
C GLU A 46 -13.90 -45.82 8.92
N ARG A 47 -14.68 -46.30 9.91
CA ARG A 47 -15.61 -45.45 10.62
C ARG A 47 -14.93 -44.43 11.54
N LEU A 48 -13.77 -44.83 12.12
CA LEU A 48 -12.95 -43.90 12.90
C LEU A 48 -12.31 -42.84 12.01
N GLU A 49 -11.82 -43.24 10.84
CA GLU A 49 -11.22 -42.31 9.89
C GLU A 49 -12.27 -41.32 9.34
N ALA A 50 -13.46 -41.81 8.96
CA ALA A 50 -14.57 -40.92 8.55
C ALA A 50 -14.96 -39.92 9.65
N LEU A 51 -15.00 -40.35 10.90
CA LEU A 51 -15.26 -39.47 12.04
C LEU A 51 -14.17 -38.42 12.23
N ARG A 52 -12.91 -38.80 12.05
CA ARG A 52 -11.75 -37.90 12.12
C ARG A 52 -11.83 -36.82 11.06
N GLN A 53 -12.15 -37.21 9.84
CA GLN A 53 -12.30 -36.28 8.70
C GLN A 53 -13.49 -35.33 8.92
N GLU A 54 -14.63 -35.84 9.40
CA GLU A 54 -15.79 -34.99 9.74
C GLU A 54 -15.48 -33.98 10.84
N ASP A 55 -14.74 -34.39 11.87
CA ASP A 55 -14.30 -33.50 12.94
C ASP A 55 -13.30 -32.45 12.46
N GLU A 56 -12.40 -32.82 11.57
CA GLU A 56 -11.44 -31.92 10.96
C GLU A 56 -12.13 -30.85 10.12
N LEU A 57 -13.08 -31.25 9.26
CA LEU A 57 -13.92 -30.34 8.46
C LEU A 57 -14.65 -29.32 9.35
N ARG A 58 -15.26 -29.80 10.43
CA ARG A 58 -15.97 -28.93 11.39
C ARG A 58 -15.01 -27.96 12.07
N SER A 59 -13.90 -28.46 12.57
CA SER A 59 -12.88 -27.65 13.24
C SER A 59 -12.27 -26.59 12.31
N ALA A 60 -12.05 -26.92 11.03
CA ALA A 60 -11.58 -25.97 10.03
C ALA A 60 -12.60 -24.85 9.77
N ARG A 61 -13.91 -25.18 9.68
CA ARG A 61 -14.99 -24.19 9.51
C ARG A 61 -15.10 -23.23 10.70
N GLU A 62 -15.05 -23.75 11.93
CA GLU A 62 -15.06 -22.91 13.12
C GLU A 62 -13.85 -21.98 13.18
N ARG A 63 -12.68 -22.53 12.89
CA ARG A 63 -11.46 -21.73 12.84
C ARG A 63 -11.53 -20.64 11.73
N ALA A 64 -12.15 -20.95 10.60
CA ALA A 64 -12.42 -19.97 9.58
C ALA A 64 -13.30 -18.82 10.07
N LEU A 65 -14.41 -19.15 10.77
CA LEU A 65 -15.30 -18.14 11.36
C LEU A 65 -14.58 -17.28 12.39
N ASP A 66 -13.75 -17.87 13.28
CA ASP A 66 -12.93 -17.12 14.23
C ASP A 66 -12.00 -16.13 13.54
N LEU A 67 -11.34 -16.56 12.46
CA LEU A 67 -10.41 -15.71 11.69
C LEU A 67 -11.15 -14.57 10.99
N LEU A 68 -12.33 -14.84 10.43
CA LEU A 68 -13.16 -13.85 9.76
C LEU A 68 -13.81 -12.86 10.74
N SER A 69 -14.18 -13.30 11.94
CA SER A 69 -14.70 -12.41 12.99
C SER A 69 -13.65 -11.42 13.51
N ALA A 70 -12.37 -11.81 13.47
CA ALA A 70 -11.28 -10.96 13.93
C ALA A 70 -10.84 -9.91 12.89
N ALA A 71 -10.88 -10.26 11.59
CA ALA A 71 -10.51 -9.37 10.50
C ALA A 71 -11.01 -9.91 9.16
N GLU A 72 -11.28 -9.01 8.23
CA GLU A 72 -11.58 -9.36 6.84
C GLU A 72 -10.41 -10.13 6.21
N GLN A 73 -10.74 -11.20 5.48
CA GLN A 73 -9.77 -12.08 4.82
C GLN A 73 -10.17 -12.28 3.36
N THR A 74 -9.18 -12.47 2.50
CA THR A 74 -9.39 -13.06 1.18
C THR A 74 -9.43 -14.57 1.28
N SER A 75 -9.98 -15.25 0.27
CA SER A 75 -9.98 -16.72 0.19
C SER A 75 -8.56 -17.28 0.33
N GLY A 76 -7.58 -16.67 -0.37
CA GLY A 76 -6.19 -17.07 -0.31
C GLY A 76 -5.53 -16.85 1.04
N THR A 77 -5.79 -15.73 1.72
CA THR A 77 -5.23 -15.50 3.06
C THR A 77 -5.84 -16.41 4.11
N LEU A 78 -7.14 -16.69 4.00
CA LEU A 78 -7.79 -17.66 4.89
C LEU A 78 -7.23 -19.06 4.67
N ARG A 79 -7.12 -19.51 3.41
CA ARG A 79 -6.52 -20.79 3.01
C ARG A 79 -5.12 -20.97 3.62
N GLN A 80 -4.23 -20.02 3.43
CA GLN A 80 -2.87 -20.05 3.99
C GLN A 80 -2.84 -20.18 5.52
N LYS A 81 -3.78 -19.52 6.21
CA LYS A 81 -3.85 -19.60 7.67
C LYS A 81 -4.37 -20.96 8.16
N LEU A 82 -5.35 -21.53 7.47
CA LEU A 82 -5.95 -22.81 7.83
C LEU A 82 -5.03 -24.00 7.52
N LEU A 83 -4.28 -23.95 6.41
CA LEU A 83 -3.31 -24.99 6.02
C LEU A 83 -2.20 -25.28 7.06
N ARG A 84 -2.03 -24.39 8.03
CA ARG A 84 -1.10 -24.61 9.15
C ARG A 84 -1.56 -25.72 10.12
N TRP A 85 -2.85 -26.06 10.08
CA TRP A 85 -3.48 -26.89 11.11
C TRP A 85 -4.36 -28.00 10.54
N TYR A 86 -4.81 -27.89 9.30
CA TYR A 86 -5.80 -28.74 8.68
C TYR A 86 -5.31 -29.25 7.32
N SER A 87 -5.87 -30.39 6.89
CA SER A 87 -5.65 -30.94 5.56
C SER A 87 -6.17 -30.01 4.46
N GLU A 88 -5.63 -30.14 3.25
CA GLU A 88 -6.04 -29.35 2.10
C GLU A 88 -7.54 -29.51 1.83
N GLU A 89 -8.07 -30.75 1.89
CA GLU A 89 -9.49 -31.06 1.68
C GLU A 89 -10.39 -30.33 2.70
N ALA A 90 -10.00 -30.35 3.97
CA ALA A 90 -10.76 -29.65 5.01
C ALA A 90 -10.72 -28.13 4.85
N VAL A 91 -9.58 -27.60 4.41
CA VAL A 91 -9.40 -26.18 4.16
C VAL A 91 -10.25 -25.72 2.98
N GLU A 92 -10.20 -26.42 1.83
CA GLU A 92 -11.00 -26.07 0.66
C GLU A 92 -12.50 -26.12 0.96
N ALA A 93 -12.95 -27.16 1.66
CA ALA A 93 -14.36 -27.27 2.08
C ALA A 93 -14.77 -26.17 3.09
N ALA A 94 -13.84 -25.71 3.93
CA ALA A 94 -14.10 -24.59 4.83
C ALA A 94 -14.17 -23.26 4.10
N VAL A 95 -13.23 -22.99 3.18
CA VAL A 95 -13.18 -21.76 2.38
C VAL A 95 -14.42 -21.66 1.51
N LEU A 96 -14.75 -22.73 0.75
CA LEU A 96 -15.96 -22.78 -0.08
C LEU A 96 -17.22 -22.47 0.76
N ARG A 97 -17.30 -23.03 1.98
CA ARG A 97 -18.45 -22.76 2.85
C ARG A 97 -18.52 -21.29 3.29
N MET A 98 -17.41 -20.62 3.51
CA MET A 98 -17.37 -19.19 3.85
C MET A 98 -17.80 -18.31 2.65
N GLU A 99 -17.41 -18.71 1.44
CA GLU A 99 -17.84 -18.06 0.20
C GLU A 99 -19.36 -18.22 -0.03
N GLU A 100 -19.90 -19.45 0.10
CA GLU A 100 -21.36 -19.72 0.00
C GLU A 100 -22.18 -18.90 1.00
N LEU A 101 -21.65 -18.66 2.20
CA LEU A 101 -22.27 -17.85 3.23
C LEU A 101 -22.10 -16.34 3.00
N GLY A 102 -21.37 -15.93 1.95
CA GLY A 102 -21.06 -14.54 1.67
C GLY A 102 -20.12 -13.87 2.69
N LEU A 103 -19.43 -14.66 3.51
CA LEU A 103 -18.48 -14.16 4.50
C LEU A 103 -17.11 -13.85 3.88
N ILE A 104 -16.85 -14.38 2.69
CA ILE A 104 -15.72 -14.05 1.84
C ILE A 104 -16.26 -13.63 0.48
N ASN A 105 -15.74 -12.53 -0.02
CA ASN A 105 -15.99 -12.05 -1.38
C ASN A 105 -14.74 -11.35 -1.91
N ASP A 106 -13.89 -12.10 -2.60
CA ASP A 106 -12.61 -11.60 -3.11
C ASP A 106 -12.78 -10.47 -4.13
N LEU A 107 -13.87 -10.47 -4.90
CA LEU A 107 -14.17 -9.42 -5.86
C LEU A 107 -14.50 -8.09 -5.16
N ASP A 108 -15.38 -8.12 -4.18
CA ASP A 108 -15.76 -6.94 -3.40
C ASP A 108 -14.55 -6.41 -2.59
N TYR A 109 -13.79 -7.32 -1.99
CA TYR A 109 -12.53 -6.98 -1.35
C TYR A 109 -11.56 -6.30 -2.32
N GLY A 110 -11.37 -6.87 -3.51
CA GLY A 110 -10.49 -6.35 -4.55
C GLY A 110 -10.89 -4.95 -5.00
N ARG A 111 -12.17 -4.72 -5.27
CA ARG A 111 -12.72 -3.41 -5.67
C ARG A 111 -12.50 -2.34 -4.61
N ARG A 112 -12.81 -2.63 -3.35
CA ARG A 112 -12.58 -1.69 -2.23
C ARG A 112 -11.09 -1.42 -2.02
N TYR A 113 -10.25 -2.46 -2.04
CA TYR A 113 -8.82 -2.32 -1.93
C TYR A 113 -8.24 -1.46 -3.06
N ALA A 114 -8.71 -1.66 -4.30
CA ALA A 114 -8.31 -0.89 -5.47
C ALA A 114 -8.69 0.58 -5.35
N ALA A 115 -9.92 0.88 -4.95
CA ALA A 115 -10.39 2.24 -4.73
C ALA A 115 -9.56 2.98 -3.67
N ASP A 116 -9.29 2.34 -2.54
CA ASP A 116 -8.43 2.91 -1.49
C ASP A 116 -6.98 3.11 -1.96
N ALA A 117 -6.44 2.16 -2.71
CA ALA A 117 -5.07 2.22 -3.21
C ALA A 117 -4.88 3.35 -4.22
N VAL A 118 -5.84 3.57 -5.12
CA VAL A 118 -5.83 4.69 -6.09
C VAL A 118 -6.01 6.03 -5.37
N ASN A 119 -7.03 6.14 -4.52
CA ASN A 119 -7.44 7.42 -3.94
C ASN A 119 -6.50 7.90 -2.82
N LEU A 120 -6.10 7.00 -1.92
CA LEU A 120 -5.32 7.36 -0.73
C LEU A 120 -3.81 7.21 -0.94
N ARG A 121 -3.38 6.23 -1.74
CA ARG A 121 -1.96 5.91 -1.91
C ARG A 121 -1.39 6.33 -3.26
N GLY A 122 -2.25 6.64 -4.24
CA GLY A 122 -1.85 6.97 -5.59
C GLY A 122 -1.11 5.82 -6.26
N TRP A 123 -1.64 4.58 -6.14
CA TRP A 123 -1.02 3.40 -6.75
C TRP A 123 -1.60 3.13 -8.13
N PRO A 124 -0.76 2.76 -9.11
CA PRO A 124 -1.21 2.32 -10.42
C PRO A 124 -1.75 0.88 -10.36
N GLN A 125 -2.57 0.52 -11.34
CA GLN A 125 -3.24 -0.78 -11.49
C GLN A 125 -2.29 -1.97 -11.31
N ARG A 126 -1.14 -1.92 -11.96
CA ARG A 126 -0.13 -2.98 -11.88
C ARG A 126 0.33 -3.26 -10.46
N ARG A 127 0.55 -2.23 -9.65
CA ARG A 127 0.96 -2.38 -8.25
C ARG A 127 -0.17 -2.96 -7.41
N ILE A 128 -1.40 -2.53 -7.66
CA ILE A 128 -2.59 -3.03 -6.95
C ILE A 128 -2.78 -4.52 -7.25
N ALA A 129 -2.68 -4.92 -8.53
CA ALA A 129 -2.74 -6.31 -8.95
C ALA A 129 -1.71 -7.19 -8.21
N MET A 130 -0.46 -6.75 -8.14
CA MET A 130 0.59 -7.48 -7.40
C MET A 130 0.28 -7.64 -5.91
N GLU A 131 -0.30 -6.63 -5.27
CA GLU A 131 -0.66 -6.71 -3.85
C GLU A 131 -1.87 -7.63 -3.61
N LEU A 132 -2.87 -7.62 -4.51
CA LEU A 132 -4.00 -8.56 -4.46
C LEU A 132 -3.54 -10.00 -4.71
N GLN A 133 -2.62 -10.23 -5.65
CA GLN A 133 -2.02 -11.53 -5.90
C GLN A 133 -1.26 -12.06 -4.67
N LYS A 134 -0.50 -11.23 -3.97
CA LYS A 134 0.16 -11.60 -2.70
C LYS A 134 -0.84 -12.00 -1.61
N LYS A 135 -2.05 -11.46 -1.67
CA LYS A 135 -3.15 -11.82 -0.77
C LYS A 135 -3.89 -13.07 -1.22
N GLY A 136 -3.46 -13.68 -2.32
CA GLY A 136 -4.03 -14.91 -2.86
C GLY A 136 -5.40 -14.72 -3.52
N VAL A 137 -5.72 -13.52 -3.98
CA VAL A 137 -6.90 -13.29 -4.82
C VAL A 137 -6.63 -13.93 -6.20
N PRO A 138 -7.56 -14.69 -6.77
CA PRO A 138 -7.42 -15.30 -8.11
C PRO A 138 -7.24 -14.24 -9.20
N GLU A 139 -6.47 -14.57 -10.24
CA GLU A 139 -6.10 -13.63 -11.32
C GLU A 139 -7.34 -13.09 -12.04
N GLU A 140 -8.31 -13.96 -12.36
CA GLU A 140 -9.59 -13.57 -13.02
C GLU A 140 -10.38 -12.57 -12.16
N VAL A 141 -10.37 -12.77 -10.85
CA VAL A 141 -11.04 -11.85 -9.90
C VAL A 141 -10.28 -10.52 -9.80
N ILE A 142 -8.94 -10.55 -9.87
CA ILE A 142 -8.13 -9.32 -9.90
C ILE A 142 -8.43 -8.52 -11.15
N GLU A 143 -8.47 -9.15 -12.32
CA GLU A 143 -8.80 -8.50 -13.59
C GLU A 143 -10.17 -7.83 -13.53
N GLU A 144 -11.18 -8.53 -13.02
CA GLU A 144 -12.53 -7.97 -12.85
C GLU A 144 -12.57 -6.84 -11.83
N ALA A 145 -11.88 -6.98 -10.70
CA ALA A 145 -11.83 -5.95 -9.65
C ALA A 145 -11.15 -4.66 -10.11
N LEU A 146 -10.24 -4.75 -11.06
CA LEU A 146 -9.46 -3.62 -11.58
C LEU A 146 -9.97 -3.08 -12.92
N ALA A 147 -11.05 -3.65 -13.48
CA ALA A 147 -11.57 -3.27 -14.80
C ALA A 147 -11.97 -1.78 -14.90
N ASP A 148 -12.37 -1.17 -13.79
CA ASP A 148 -12.76 0.24 -13.73
C ASP A 148 -11.55 1.20 -13.65
N ILE A 149 -10.34 0.69 -13.43
CA ILE A 149 -9.10 1.50 -13.42
C ILE A 149 -8.62 1.64 -14.86
N THR A 150 -9.02 2.72 -15.51
CA THR A 150 -8.62 3.03 -16.87
C THR A 150 -7.25 3.71 -16.93
N GLU A 151 -6.65 3.77 -18.12
CA GLU A 151 -5.42 4.54 -18.35
C GLU A 151 -5.61 6.01 -17.95
N GLU A 152 -6.78 6.60 -18.23
CA GLU A 152 -7.08 7.99 -17.85
C GLU A 152 -7.06 8.16 -16.31
N THR A 153 -7.64 7.23 -15.56
CA THR A 153 -7.57 7.22 -14.09
C THR A 153 -6.13 7.16 -13.59
N GLU A 154 -5.27 6.39 -14.25
CA GLU A 154 -3.85 6.32 -13.92
C GLU A 154 -3.12 7.64 -14.24
N ILE A 155 -3.43 8.28 -15.39
CA ILE A 155 -2.89 9.59 -15.76
C ILE A 155 -3.30 10.65 -14.73
N GLU A 156 -4.57 10.71 -14.35
CA GLU A 156 -5.07 11.65 -13.33
C GLU A 156 -4.38 11.42 -11.97
N THR A 157 -4.18 10.16 -11.60
CA THR A 157 -3.48 9.80 -10.37
C THR A 157 -2.02 10.23 -10.41
N ALA A 158 -1.34 10.05 -11.54
CA ALA A 158 0.02 10.52 -11.75
C ALA A 158 0.10 12.07 -11.74
N CYS A 159 -0.87 12.77 -12.36
CA CYS A 159 -0.97 14.23 -12.31
C CYS A 159 -1.10 14.75 -10.88
N ARG A 160 -1.97 14.17 -10.05
CA ARG A 160 -2.10 14.54 -8.63
C ARG A 160 -0.76 14.40 -7.87
N LEU A 161 0.00 13.36 -8.15
CA LEU A 161 1.33 13.18 -7.55
C LEU A 161 2.33 14.22 -8.03
N LEU A 162 2.27 14.58 -9.33
CA LEU A 162 3.16 15.58 -9.93
C LEU A 162 2.84 16.99 -9.42
N GLU A 163 1.59 17.35 -9.30
CA GLU A 163 1.12 18.66 -8.81
C GLU A 163 1.36 18.86 -7.30
N GLY A 164 1.45 17.77 -6.53
CA GLY A 164 1.73 17.80 -5.10
C GLY A 164 3.26 17.89 -4.84
N PRO A 165 3.89 16.78 -4.38
CA PRO A 165 5.26 16.80 -3.89
C PRO A 165 6.33 17.06 -4.98
N TYR A 166 5.99 16.97 -6.26
CA TYR A 166 6.93 17.10 -7.36
C TYR A 166 6.80 18.38 -8.18
N ARG A 167 5.79 19.23 -7.91
CA ARG A 167 5.48 20.43 -8.70
C ARG A 167 6.70 21.31 -8.96
N GLY A 168 7.47 21.64 -7.93
CA GLY A 168 8.66 22.49 -8.03
C GLY A 168 9.86 21.86 -8.77
N LYS A 169 9.79 20.57 -9.10
CA LYS A 169 10.88 19.83 -9.74
C LYS A 169 10.68 19.59 -11.23
N LEU A 170 9.50 19.93 -11.77
CA LEU A 170 9.14 19.58 -13.14
C LEU A 170 9.79 20.51 -14.19
N ARG A 171 10.17 21.73 -13.83
CA ARG A 171 10.80 22.69 -14.73
C ARG A 171 12.25 22.33 -15.06
N ASP A 172 13.00 21.86 -14.09
CA ASP A 172 14.37 21.40 -14.32
C ASP A 172 14.39 20.02 -15.00
N ARG A 173 15.13 19.90 -16.11
CA ARG A 173 15.19 18.64 -16.87
C ARG A 173 15.73 17.46 -16.05
N LYS A 174 16.80 17.69 -15.27
CA LYS A 174 17.43 16.63 -14.47
C LYS A 174 16.53 16.18 -13.33
N GLU A 175 15.86 17.13 -12.66
CA GLU A 175 14.90 16.82 -11.60
C GLU A 175 13.66 16.12 -12.18
N ARG A 176 13.17 16.53 -13.35
CA ARG A 176 12.07 15.88 -14.05
C ARG A 176 12.38 14.42 -14.40
N ASP A 177 13.60 14.12 -14.84
CA ASP A 177 14.00 12.74 -15.10
C ASP A 177 14.06 11.88 -13.82
N LYS A 178 14.46 12.46 -12.70
CA LYS A 178 14.38 11.80 -11.39
C LYS A 178 12.94 11.53 -10.96
N VAL A 179 12.03 12.47 -11.23
CA VAL A 179 10.60 12.33 -10.92
C VAL A 179 9.98 11.22 -11.78
N LYS A 180 10.28 11.18 -13.09
CA LYS A 180 9.85 10.08 -13.98
C LYS A 180 10.32 8.72 -13.45
N ALA A 181 11.60 8.60 -13.09
CA ALA A 181 12.14 7.38 -12.51
C ALA A 181 11.46 7.01 -11.17
N ALA A 182 11.06 7.99 -10.36
CA ALA A 182 10.31 7.74 -9.13
C ALA A 182 8.90 7.19 -9.39
N LEU A 183 8.20 7.70 -10.41
CA LEU A 183 6.89 7.19 -10.81
C LEU A 183 6.99 5.78 -11.43
N GLN A 184 8.03 5.50 -12.22
CA GLN A 184 8.30 4.15 -12.73
C GLN A 184 8.50 3.13 -11.58
N ARG A 185 9.29 3.49 -10.57
CA ARG A 185 9.45 2.64 -9.37
C ARG A 185 8.16 2.42 -8.59
N ARG A 186 7.20 3.35 -8.67
CA ARG A 186 5.85 3.17 -8.11
C ARG A 186 4.99 2.21 -8.94
N GLY A 187 5.40 1.90 -10.19
CA GLY A 187 4.72 0.96 -11.06
C GLY A 187 3.93 1.60 -12.22
N PHE A 188 3.97 2.93 -12.38
CA PHE A 188 3.34 3.58 -13.53
C PHE A 188 4.05 3.21 -14.84
N SER A 189 3.27 3.05 -15.92
CA SER A 189 3.81 2.82 -17.25
C SER A 189 4.54 4.06 -17.78
N TYR A 190 5.45 3.86 -18.72
CA TYR A 190 6.16 4.98 -19.38
C TYR A 190 5.18 5.93 -20.06
N GLU A 191 4.15 5.37 -20.71
CA GLU A 191 3.17 6.16 -21.46
C GLU A 191 2.33 7.04 -20.54
N VAL A 192 1.80 6.48 -19.44
CA VAL A 192 1.09 7.23 -18.39
C VAL A 192 1.95 8.36 -17.82
N ILE A 193 3.23 8.06 -17.52
CA ILE A 193 4.16 9.09 -16.99
C ILE A 193 4.38 10.19 -18.02
N ARG A 194 4.56 9.85 -19.30
CA ARG A 194 4.77 10.80 -20.38
C ARG A 194 3.58 11.75 -20.52
N GLN A 195 2.37 11.19 -20.58
CA GLN A 195 1.13 11.96 -20.71
C GLN A 195 0.86 12.84 -19.47
N ALA A 196 1.03 12.30 -18.27
CA ALA A 196 0.85 13.07 -17.04
C ALA A 196 1.85 14.23 -16.93
N VAL A 197 3.12 14.00 -17.26
CA VAL A 197 4.13 15.08 -17.25
C VAL A 197 3.81 16.14 -18.28
N SER A 198 3.38 15.78 -19.51
CA SER A 198 2.97 16.75 -20.55
C SER A 198 1.80 17.59 -20.05
N ARG A 199 0.72 16.94 -19.56
CA ARG A 199 -0.50 17.60 -19.06
C ARG A 199 -0.20 18.58 -17.93
N VAL A 200 0.66 18.19 -16.98
CA VAL A 200 1.02 19.06 -15.86
C VAL A 200 1.90 20.22 -16.32
N LEU A 201 2.84 20.01 -17.24
CA LEU A 201 3.68 21.08 -17.77
C LEU A 201 2.89 22.12 -18.55
N GLU A 202 1.88 21.71 -19.34
CA GLU A 202 0.99 22.60 -20.07
C GLU A 202 0.15 23.49 -19.13
N ASN A 203 -0.19 22.99 -17.95
CA ASN A 203 -0.96 23.70 -16.94
C ASN A 203 -0.10 24.44 -15.88
N LEU A 204 1.23 24.31 -15.95
CA LEU A 204 2.10 25.11 -15.09
C LEU A 204 2.04 26.57 -15.56
N PRO A 205 1.68 27.53 -14.68
CA PRO A 205 1.76 28.94 -15.04
C PRO A 205 3.17 29.21 -15.58
N GLU A 206 3.23 29.94 -16.70
CA GLU A 206 4.51 30.42 -17.19
C GLU A 206 5.27 31.07 -16.03
N PRO A 207 6.60 30.99 -15.98
CA PRO A 207 7.36 31.78 -15.04
C PRO A 207 6.84 33.20 -15.21
N GLU A 208 6.35 33.81 -14.14
CA GLU A 208 6.09 35.25 -14.21
C GLU A 208 7.33 35.85 -14.88
N GLU A 209 7.19 36.33 -16.11
CA GLU A 209 8.22 37.10 -16.76
C GLU A 209 8.50 38.23 -15.77
N VAL A 210 9.68 38.20 -15.17
CA VAL A 210 10.15 39.36 -14.41
C VAL A 210 10.10 40.50 -15.43
N PRO A 211 9.25 41.53 -15.23
CA PRO A 211 9.10 42.55 -16.25
C PRO A 211 10.48 43.09 -16.58
N GLU A 212 10.85 43.08 -17.88
CA GLU A 212 12.04 43.77 -18.41
C GLU A 212 11.86 45.31 -18.33
N THR A 213 11.24 45.78 -17.28
CA THR A 213 11.10 47.21 -17.03
C THR A 213 12.17 47.58 -15.99
N GLY A 214 12.86 48.67 -16.24
CA GLY A 214 14.00 49.22 -15.50
C GLY A 214 13.86 49.41 -13.97
N ASP A 215 12.86 48.83 -13.37
CA ASP A 215 12.57 48.79 -11.92
C ASP A 215 13.04 47.47 -11.26
N GLY A 216 13.36 46.42 -12.06
CA GLY A 216 13.74 45.10 -11.51
C GLY A 216 15.04 45.12 -10.71
N GLN A 217 15.91 46.08 -10.96
CA GLN A 217 17.16 46.23 -10.23
C GLN A 217 16.95 46.81 -8.82
N GLU A 218 16.01 47.76 -8.67
CA GLU A 218 15.63 48.30 -7.37
C GLU A 218 14.88 47.31 -6.51
N GLU A 219 13.96 46.52 -7.10
CA GLU A 219 13.29 45.42 -6.40
C GLU A 219 14.25 44.32 -5.95
N LEU A 220 15.22 43.96 -6.80
CA LEU A 220 16.24 42.96 -6.45
C LEU A 220 17.14 43.46 -5.31
N LEU A 221 17.57 44.74 -5.36
CA LEU A 221 18.33 45.41 -4.31
C LEU A 221 17.54 45.42 -2.98
N ALA A 222 16.24 45.83 -3.02
CA ALA A 222 15.36 45.84 -1.86
C ALA A 222 15.17 44.41 -1.27
N LEU A 223 15.02 43.41 -2.14
CA LEU A 223 14.87 42.01 -1.71
C LEU A 223 16.12 41.47 -1.06
N ILE A 224 17.31 41.76 -1.62
CA ILE A 224 18.60 41.35 -1.02
C ILE A 224 18.79 42.00 0.34
N ARG A 225 18.56 43.31 0.46
CA ARG A 225 18.64 44.07 1.73
C ARG A 225 17.69 43.54 2.79
N LYS A 226 16.45 43.24 2.43
CA LYS A 226 15.41 42.79 3.36
C LYS A 226 15.60 41.38 3.85
N LYS A 227 15.97 40.44 2.96
CA LYS A 227 15.98 39.01 3.26
C LYS A 227 17.36 38.38 3.40
N TYR A 228 18.35 38.94 2.75
CA TYR A 228 19.66 38.29 2.59
C TYR A 228 20.83 39.14 3.14
N ALA A 229 20.57 40.29 3.75
CA ALA A 229 21.62 41.15 4.30
C ALA A 229 22.57 40.42 5.24
N LYS A 230 22.04 39.56 6.11
CA LYS A 230 22.86 38.75 7.03
C LYS A 230 23.77 37.73 6.32
N ASN A 231 23.43 37.34 5.12
CA ASN A 231 24.16 36.37 4.32
C ASN A 231 25.27 37.04 3.49
N MET A 232 25.30 38.36 3.44
CA MET A 232 26.31 39.12 2.68
C MET A 232 27.65 39.23 3.44
N ALA A 233 27.68 38.84 4.70
CA ALA A 233 28.86 38.98 5.58
C ALA A 233 29.97 37.98 5.27
N ASP A 234 29.67 36.85 4.62
CA ASP A 234 30.64 35.83 4.28
C ASP A 234 30.49 35.25 2.88
N ARG A 235 31.53 34.66 2.34
CA ARG A 235 31.57 34.08 0.99
C ARG A 235 30.51 32.94 0.81
N VAL A 236 30.32 32.13 1.83
CA VAL A 236 29.36 31.01 1.79
C VAL A 236 27.92 31.50 1.78
N GLY A 237 27.62 32.56 2.51
CA GLY A 237 26.33 33.23 2.52
C GLY A 237 26.02 33.90 1.18
N MET A 238 27.02 34.53 0.56
CA MET A 238 26.88 35.12 -0.77
C MET A 238 26.57 34.04 -1.82
N GLU A 239 27.29 32.91 -1.84
CA GLU A 239 27.02 31.79 -2.74
C GLU A 239 25.60 31.21 -2.56
N LYS A 240 25.15 31.09 -1.32
CA LYS A 240 23.76 30.64 -1.01
C LYS A 240 22.72 31.66 -1.49
N THR A 241 22.99 32.94 -1.37
CA THR A 241 22.10 34.01 -1.83
C THR A 241 22.00 34.01 -3.37
N ILE A 242 23.13 33.88 -4.08
CA ILE A 242 23.15 33.73 -5.54
C ILE A 242 22.31 32.54 -5.96
N ALA A 243 22.52 31.36 -5.35
CA ALA A 243 21.77 30.15 -5.67
C ALA A 243 20.28 30.27 -5.36
N ALA A 244 19.89 31.01 -4.33
CA ALA A 244 18.50 31.25 -3.96
C ALA A 244 17.79 32.20 -4.94
N LEU A 245 18.45 33.28 -5.36
CA LEU A 245 17.91 34.25 -6.31
C LEU A 245 17.88 33.69 -7.75
N TYR A 246 18.90 32.93 -8.14
CA TYR A 246 18.91 32.21 -9.43
C TYR A 246 17.74 31.22 -9.56
N ARG A 247 17.45 30.48 -8.47
CA ARG A 247 16.25 29.59 -8.42
C ARG A 247 14.92 30.34 -8.52
N ARG A 248 14.90 31.63 -8.23
CA ARG A 248 13.73 32.51 -8.37
C ARG A 248 13.59 33.12 -9.75
N GLY A 249 14.57 32.88 -10.64
CA GLY A 249 14.52 33.32 -12.03
C GLY A 249 15.31 34.58 -12.35
N TYR A 250 16.01 35.17 -11.37
CA TYR A 250 16.88 36.33 -11.65
C TYR A 250 18.13 35.91 -12.44
N PRO A 251 18.53 36.66 -13.48
CA PRO A 251 19.75 36.40 -14.22
C PRO A 251 21.00 36.52 -13.32
N LEU A 252 21.98 35.62 -13.55
CA LEU A 252 23.19 35.58 -12.72
C LEU A 252 23.96 36.89 -12.72
N GLU A 253 24.01 37.58 -13.85
CA GLU A 253 24.69 38.86 -14.02
C GLU A 253 24.01 39.98 -13.19
N GLU A 254 22.68 40.03 -13.21
CA GLU A 254 21.90 41.00 -12.40
C GLU A 254 22.05 40.76 -10.91
N ILE A 255 22.04 39.48 -10.48
CA ILE A 255 22.28 39.12 -9.07
C ILE A 255 23.64 39.61 -8.61
N LYS A 256 24.69 39.35 -9.41
CA LYS A 256 26.07 39.78 -9.08
C LYS A 256 26.19 41.33 -9.05
N ALA A 257 25.60 42.02 -10.03
CA ALA A 257 25.61 43.47 -10.08
C ALA A 257 24.92 44.07 -8.85
N ALA A 258 23.73 43.57 -8.49
CA ALA A 258 22.98 44.03 -7.31
C ALA A 258 23.76 43.76 -6.01
N MET A 259 24.40 42.62 -5.88
CA MET A 259 25.20 42.28 -4.69
C MET A 259 26.43 43.21 -4.56
N ASN A 260 27.13 43.50 -5.67
CA ASN A 260 28.26 44.42 -5.67
C ASN A 260 27.82 45.84 -5.28
N THR A 261 26.70 46.33 -5.81
CA THR A 261 26.14 47.64 -5.46
C THR A 261 25.85 47.77 -3.95
N ILE A 262 25.39 46.67 -3.32
CA ILE A 262 25.10 46.68 -1.87
C ILE A 262 26.41 46.71 -1.07
N LEU A 263 27.41 45.92 -1.48
CA LEU A 263 28.73 45.89 -0.82
C LEU A 263 29.45 47.24 -0.90
N GLU A 264 29.45 47.89 -2.08
CA GLU A 264 30.02 49.24 -2.28
C GLU A 264 29.32 50.30 -1.45
N GLN A 265 28.01 50.18 -1.26
CA GLN A 265 27.26 51.13 -0.39
C GLN A 265 27.53 50.91 1.09
N GLU A 266 27.75 49.66 1.52
CA GLU A 266 28.14 49.36 2.93
C GLU A 266 29.56 49.77 3.26
N GLU A 267 30.50 49.71 2.28
CA GLU A 267 31.87 50.18 2.44
C GLU A 267 31.90 51.72 2.57
N ASN A 268 31.21 52.45 1.70
CA ASN A 268 31.12 53.89 1.73
C ASN A 268 30.45 54.46 3.01
N CYS A 269 29.55 53.69 3.65
CA CYS A 269 28.94 54.09 4.94
C CYS A 269 29.81 53.82 6.15
N ARG A 270 30.95 53.15 6.00
CA ARG A 270 31.91 52.86 7.10
C ARG A 270 33.05 53.86 7.17
N ASP A 271 33.25 54.64 6.11
CA ASP A 271 34.37 55.61 6.00
C ASP A 271 33.93 57.05 6.34
N ASP A 272 32.64 57.29 6.64
CA ASP A 272 32.10 58.52 7.22
C ASP A 272 31.78 58.31 8.74
#